data_8140740d655200dcf63b4e9974192f9b
#
_entry.id   8140740d655200dcf63b4e9974192f9b
#
_cell.length_a   1.000
_cell.length_b   1.000
_cell.length_c   1.000
_cell.angle_alpha   90.00
_cell.angle_beta   90.00
_cell.angle_gamma   90.00
#
_symmetry.space_group_name_H-M   'P 1'
#
loop_
_entity.id
_entity.type
_entity.pdbx_description
1 polymer ?
#
loop_
_entity_poly.entity_id
_entity_poly.type
_entity_poly.pdbx_seq_one_letter_code
_entity_poly.pdbx_strand_id
1 'polypeptide(L)'
;LGYAIDASATLGDAFERLRRYLAVVTEGFTLHTTRDAQRFSCRIELPQGIATRPAEAVDAFALVIVRLCRTLRGRDYRPLAVRLQRAAPADPGPFLRAFRVPVQFGASDNAIALDAATLDLPVEGANPELARASDALAARYLERREEVDVVTQVRTALAVQLPAGEPAQARIAAALKLSPRSLQRRLAEAGTRYSTLLDATRRELALQHLREARHNLGEIAYLLGYT
;
A
#
# COMPACT_ATOMS: atom_id res chain seq x y z
N LEU A 1 -6.07 12.39 -0.14
CA LEU A 1 -6.69 11.51 -1.16
C LEU A 1 -8.19 11.79 -1.31
N GLY A 2 -8.95 11.94 -0.22
CA GLY A 2 -10.40 12.22 -0.28
C GLY A 2 -10.73 13.37 -1.23
N TYR A 3 -10.13 14.54 -1.03
CA TYR A 3 -10.34 15.70 -1.89
C TYR A 3 -9.99 15.46 -3.37
N ALA A 4 -8.95 14.66 -3.66
CA ALA A 4 -8.60 14.32 -5.03
C ALA A 4 -9.68 13.46 -5.72
N ILE A 5 -10.27 12.57 -4.94
CA ILE A 5 -11.34 11.69 -5.39
C ILE A 5 -12.64 12.48 -5.61
N ASP A 6 -13.02 13.33 -4.65
CA ASP A 6 -14.24 14.15 -4.73
C ASP A 6 -14.17 15.18 -5.87
N ALA A 7 -12.96 15.65 -6.21
CA ALA A 7 -12.71 16.58 -7.30
C ALA A 7 -12.54 15.91 -8.68
N SER A 8 -12.69 14.59 -8.78
CA SER A 8 -12.50 13.83 -10.03
C SER A 8 -13.54 14.20 -11.07
N ALA A 9 -13.13 14.24 -12.35
CA ALA A 9 -14.03 14.59 -13.45
C ALA A 9 -15.04 13.47 -13.75
N THR A 10 -14.65 12.23 -13.52
CA THR A 10 -15.47 11.03 -13.74
C THR A 10 -15.27 10.02 -12.61
N LEU A 11 -16.17 9.03 -12.52
CA LEU A 11 -16.01 7.94 -11.58
C LEU A 11 -14.78 7.07 -11.96
N GLY A 12 -14.47 6.94 -13.24
CA GLY A 12 -13.26 6.27 -13.73
C GLY A 12 -11.99 6.94 -13.21
N ASP A 13 -11.89 8.27 -13.31
CA ASP A 13 -10.77 9.04 -12.76
C ASP A 13 -10.63 8.87 -11.24
N ALA A 14 -11.75 8.80 -10.53
CA ALA A 14 -11.76 8.58 -9.09
C ALA A 14 -11.18 7.19 -8.73
N PHE A 15 -11.54 6.14 -9.47
CA PHE A 15 -10.97 4.80 -9.28
C PHE A 15 -9.50 4.73 -9.63
N GLU A 16 -9.04 5.40 -10.70
CA GLU A 16 -7.61 5.46 -11.02
C GLU A 16 -6.81 6.16 -9.91
N ARG A 17 -7.32 7.26 -9.35
CA ARG A 17 -6.71 7.92 -8.20
C ARG A 17 -6.71 7.04 -6.96
N LEU A 18 -7.82 6.38 -6.66
CA LEU A 18 -7.92 5.46 -5.54
C LEU A 18 -6.89 4.34 -5.68
N ARG A 19 -6.80 3.70 -6.85
CA ARG A 19 -5.83 2.64 -7.13
C ARG A 19 -4.39 3.13 -7.00
N ARG A 20 -4.08 4.29 -7.57
CA ARG A 20 -2.72 4.87 -7.59
C ARG A 20 -2.24 5.31 -6.21
N TYR A 21 -3.12 5.91 -5.43
CA TYR A 21 -2.76 6.55 -4.17
C TYR A 21 -3.30 5.85 -2.93
N LEU A 22 -3.81 4.63 -3.06
CA LEU A 22 -4.35 3.87 -1.93
C LEU A 22 -3.32 3.73 -0.79
N ALA A 23 -2.04 3.51 -1.13
CA ALA A 23 -0.96 3.40 -0.18
C ALA A 23 -0.71 4.66 0.68
N VAL A 24 -1.26 5.83 0.29
CA VAL A 24 -1.28 7.03 1.15
C VAL A 24 -2.15 6.83 2.40
N VAL A 25 -3.21 6.03 2.26
CA VAL A 25 -4.22 5.83 3.33
C VAL A 25 -4.03 4.50 4.04
N THR A 26 -3.69 3.45 3.29
CA THR A 26 -3.55 2.10 3.85
C THR A 26 -2.62 1.24 3.00
N GLU A 27 -1.79 0.43 3.66
CA GLU A 27 -1.03 -0.66 3.04
C GLU A 27 -1.79 -1.99 3.12
N GLY A 28 -2.93 -1.95 3.75
CA GLY A 28 -3.70 -3.14 4.08
C GLY A 28 -4.48 -3.73 2.94
N PHE A 29 -4.56 -3.04 1.82
CA PHE A 29 -5.33 -3.47 0.65
C PHE A 29 -4.62 -3.07 -0.64
N THR A 30 -4.80 -3.90 -1.66
CA THR A 30 -4.47 -3.57 -3.04
C THR A 30 -5.74 -3.63 -3.88
N LEU A 31 -5.89 -2.69 -4.80
CA LEU A 31 -7.01 -2.64 -5.73
C LEU A 31 -6.56 -3.05 -7.12
N HIS A 32 -7.25 -4.04 -7.69
CA HIS A 32 -7.11 -4.43 -9.08
C HIS A 32 -8.41 -4.10 -9.81
N THR A 33 -8.29 -3.38 -10.91
CA THR A 33 -9.43 -2.98 -11.71
C THR A 33 -9.38 -3.63 -13.07
N THR A 34 -10.52 -4.14 -13.55
CA THR A 34 -10.70 -4.63 -14.91
C THR A 34 -11.94 -4.01 -15.49
N ARG A 35 -11.96 -3.75 -16.79
CA ARG A 35 -13.09 -3.15 -17.50
C ARG A 35 -13.33 -3.89 -18.82
N ASP A 36 -14.57 -4.22 -19.07
CA ASP A 36 -15.10 -4.63 -20.38
C ASP A 36 -16.19 -3.66 -20.83
N ALA A 37 -16.89 -3.97 -21.92
CA ALA A 37 -17.92 -3.09 -22.50
C ALA A 37 -19.12 -2.82 -21.57
N GLN A 38 -19.43 -3.72 -20.64
CA GLN A 38 -20.62 -3.64 -19.80
C GLN A 38 -20.30 -3.51 -18.32
N ARG A 39 -19.12 -4.01 -17.91
CA ARG A 39 -18.77 -4.17 -16.50
C ARG A 39 -17.40 -3.60 -16.20
N PHE A 40 -17.33 -2.88 -15.08
CA PHE A 40 -16.10 -2.56 -14.40
C PHE A 40 -16.06 -3.37 -13.10
N SER A 41 -14.96 -4.05 -12.86
CA SER A 41 -14.76 -4.83 -11.63
C SER A 41 -13.59 -4.24 -10.84
N CYS A 42 -13.84 -3.94 -9.57
CA CYS A 42 -12.84 -3.53 -8.60
C CYS A 42 -12.65 -4.67 -7.60
N ARG A 43 -11.50 -5.36 -7.69
CA ARG A 43 -11.13 -6.46 -6.78
C ARG A 43 -10.25 -5.93 -5.66
N ILE A 44 -10.58 -6.33 -4.43
CA ILE A 44 -9.88 -5.99 -3.20
C ILE A 44 -9.02 -7.17 -2.82
N GLU A 45 -7.70 -6.98 -2.80
CA GLU A 45 -6.75 -7.99 -2.37
C GLU A 45 -6.04 -7.57 -1.08
N LEU A 46 -5.75 -8.57 -0.26
CA LEU A 46 -4.92 -8.43 0.93
C LEU A 46 -3.46 -8.69 0.55
N PRO A 47 -2.50 -7.84 0.93
CA PRO A 47 -1.09 -8.08 0.69
C PRO A 47 -0.65 -9.41 1.32
N GLN A 48 0.25 -10.12 0.62
CA GLN A 48 0.85 -11.36 1.13
C GLN A 48 1.61 -11.10 2.43
N GLY A 49 1.51 -12.03 3.39
CA GLY A 49 2.21 -11.94 4.68
C GLY A 49 1.40 -11.31 5.82
N ILE A 50 0.21 -10.78 5.55
CA ILE A 50 -0.72 -10.36 6.61
C ILE A 50 -1.59 -11.56 6.97
N ALA A 51 -1.15 -12.30 7.99
CA ALA A 51 -1.69 -13.62 8.34
C ALA A 51 -3.19 -13.62 8.69
N THR A 52 -3.76 -12.52 9.17
CA THR A 52 -5.19 -12.50 9.51
C THR A 52 -5.70 -11.07 9.58
N ARG A 53 -6.44 -10.62 8.57
CA ARG A 53 -7.29 -9.45 8.74
C ARG A 53 -8.70 -9.91 9.04
N PRO A 54 -9.38 -9.24 9.98
CA PRO A 54 -10.80 -9.48 10.21
C PRO A 54 -11.59 -9.30 8.91
N ALA A 55 -12.53 -10.19 8.63
CA ALA A 55 -13.38 -10.08 7.45
C ALA A 55 -14.11 -8.71 7.40
N GLU A 56 -14.40 -8.17 8.57
CA GLU A 56 -15.02 -6.85 8.76
C GLU A 56 -14.17 -5.70 8.17
N ALA A 57 -12.85 -5.83 8.13
CA ALA A 57 -11.99 -4.82 7.49
C ALA A 57 -12.20 -4.79 5.97
N VAL A 58 -12.37 -5.95 5.34
CA VAL A 58 -12.71 -6.07 3.92
C VAL A 58 -14.11 -5.54 3.66
N ASP A 59 -15.09 -5.90 4.52
CA ASP A 59 -16.46 -5.43 4.43
C ASP A 59 -16.55 -3.90 4.49
N ALA A 60 -15.84 -3.31 5.47
CA ALA A 60 -15.77 -1.86 5.63
C ALA A 60 -15.12 -1.18 4.41
N PHE A 61 -14.03 -1.75 3.89
CA PHE A 61 -13.35 -1.18 2.73
C PHE A 61 -14.21 -1.30 1.46
N ALA A 62 -14.89 -2.43 1.25
CA ALA A 62 -15.84 -2.58 0.17
C ALA A 62 -17.00 -1.55 0.27
N LEU A 63 -17.50 -1.30 1.49
CA LEU A 63 -18.54 -0.30 1.71
C LEU A 63 -18.02 1.12 1.46
N VAL A 64 -16.76 1.44 1.80
CA VAL A 64 -16.13 2.72 1.46
C VAL A 64 -16.13 2.95 -0.04
N ILE A 65 -15.78 1.93 -0.85
CA ILE A 65 -15.81 2.01 -2.32
C ILE A 65 -17.23 2.31 -2.82
N VAL A 66 -18.24 1.61 -2.31
CA VAL A 66 -19.64 1.87 -2.72
C VAL A 66 -20.12 3.26 -2.26
N ARG A 67 -19.71 3.71 -1.08
CA ARG A 67 -20.00 5.08 -0.61
C ARG A 67 -19.34 6.14 -1.51
N LEU A 68 -18.11 5.92 -1.95
CA LEU A 68 -17.44 6.77 -2.92
C LEU A 68 -18.29 6.90 -4.20
N CYS A 69 -18.76 5.79 -4.75
CA CYS A 69 -19.63 5.82 -5.92
C CYS A 69 -20.91 6.65 -5.66
N ARG A 70 -21.49 6.53 -4.47
CA ARG A 70 -22.69 7.31 -4.08
C ARG A 70 -22.41 8.80 -3.89
N THR A 71 -21.22 9.17 -3.42
CA THR A 71 -20.82 10.56 -3.33
C THR A 71 -20.75 11.20 -4.72
N LEU A 72 -20.18 10.48 -5.69
CA LEU A 72 -19.92 11.01 -7.04
C LEU A 72 -21.10 10.85 -8.00
N ARG A 73 -21.99 9.86 -7.78
CA ARG A 73 -23.08 9.50 -8.71
C ARG A 73 -24.48 9.69 -8.11
N GLY A 74 -24.55 10.13 -6.87
CA GLY A 74 -25.81 10.30 -6.16
C GLY A 74 -26.14 9.16 -5.21
N ARG A 75 -26.89 9.47 -4.17
CA ARG A 75 -27.20 8.58 -3.02
C ARG A 75 -27.87 7.26 -3.42
N ASP A 76 -28.55 7.23 -4.55
CA ASP A 76 -29.29 6.05 -5.02
C ASP A 76 -28.45 5.11 -5.88
N TYR A 77 -27.19 5.44 -6.13
CA TYR A 77 -26.27 4.59 -6.88
C TYR A 77 -26.14 3.21 -6.22
N ARG A 78 -26.22 2.16 -7.07
CA ARG A 78 -26.11 0.76 -6.67
C ARG A 78 -25.06 0.07 -7.53
N PRO A 79 -24.16 -0.74 -6.93
CA PRO A 79 -23.29 -1.61 -7.73
C PRO A 79 -24.12 -2.68 -8.46
N LEU A 80 -23.56 -3.27 -9.51
CA LEU A 80 -24.18 -4.42 -10.19
C LEU A 80 -24.13 -5.69 -9.33
N ALA A 81 -23.01 -5.89 -8.61
CA ALA A 81 -22.83 -7.03 -7.72
C ALA A 81 -21.74 -6.72 -6.67
N VAL A 82 -21.85 -7.38 -5.53
CA VAL A 82 -20.84 -7.41 -4.48
C VAL A 82 -20.54 -8.87 -4.14
N ARG A 83 -19.26 -9.24 -4.18
CA ARG A 83 -18.76 -10.57 -3.81
C ARG A 83 -17.80 -10.44 -2.64
N LEU A 84 -17.94 -11.32 -1.65
CA LEU A 84 -17.07 -11.38 -0.49
C LEU A 84 -16.64 -12.83 -0.22
N GLN A 85 -15.37 -13.05 0.03
CA GLN A 85 -14.81 -14.37 0.33
C GLN A 85 -15.27 -14.92 1.67
N ARG A 86 -15.62 -14.04 2.62
CA ARG A 86 -16.08 -14.46 3.94
C ARG A 86 -17.36 -15.32 3.84
N ALA A 87 -17.56 -16.20 4.82
CA ALA A 87 -18.81 -16.93 5.00
C ALA A 87 -19.98 -15.96 5.26
N ALA A 88 -21.18 -16.39 4.86
CA ALA A 88 -22.39 -15.61 5.13
C ALA A 88 -22.58 -15.43 6.65
N PRO A 89 -22.87 -14.21 7.10
CA PRO A 89 -23.22 -13.98 8.50
C PRO A 89 -24.60 -14.58 8.82
N ALA A 90 -24.87 -14.79 10.11
CA ALA A 90 -26.19 -15.29 10.56
C ALA A 90 -27.33 -14.36 10.12
N ASP A 91 -27.11 -13.04 10.15
CA ASP A 91 -28.03 -12.04 9.59
C ASP A 91 -27.36 -11.25 8.46
N PRO A 92 -27.70 -11.50 7.19
CA PRO A 92 -27.21 -10.72 6.04
C PRO A 92 -27.95 -9.38 5.86
N GLY A 93 -28.97 -9.09 6.62
CA GLY A 93 -29.78 -7.86 6.49
C GLY A 93 -28.97 -6.56 6.53
N PRO A 94 -28.00 -6.39 7.44
CA PRO A 94 -27.12 -5.21 7.44
C PRO A 94 -26.35 -5.02 6.12
N PHE A 95 -25.89 -6.09 5.50
CA PHE A 95 -25.19 -6.03 4.21
C PHE A 95 -26.14 -5.59 3.09
N LEU A 96 -27.35 -6.13 3.03
CA LEU A 96 -28.35 -5.72 2.04
C LEU A 96 -28.70 -4.23 2.20
N ARG A 97 -28.85 -3.74 3.42
CA ARG A 97 -29.08 -2.30 3.70
C ARG A 97 -27.89 -1.43 3.29
N ALA A 98 -26.67 -1.90 3.55
CA ALA A 98 -25.45 -1.13 3.29
C ALA A 98 -25.13 -1.08 1.79
N PHE A 99 -25.11 -2.22 1.10
CA PHE A 99 -24.77 -2.31 -0.31
C PHE A 99 -25.94 -2.04 -1.25
N ARG A 100 -27.20 -2.25 -0.79
CA ARG A 100 -28.46 -2.12 -1.53
C ARG A 100 -28.57 -3.07 -2.72
N VAL A 101 -27.79 -4.13 -2.70
CA VAL A 101 -27.84 -5.30 -3.58
C VAL A 101 -27.50 -6.53 -2.75
N PRO A 102 -27.97 -7.72 -3.12
CA PRO A 102 -27.58 -8.96 -2.48
C PRO A 102 -26.06 -9.15 -2.57
N VAL A 103 -25.45 -9.58 -1.46
CA VAL A 103 -24.02 -9.90 -1.41
C VAL A 103 -23.84 -11.39 -1.62
N GLN A 104 -22.95 -11.75 -2.54
CA GLN A 104 -22.51 -13.13 -2.71
C GLN A 104 -21.39 -13.43 -1.71
N PHE A 105 -21.70 -14.17 -0.66
CA PHE A 105 -20.74 -14.67 0.32
C PHE A 105 -20.09 -15.98 -0.13
N GLY A 106 -18.93 -16.32 0.42
CA GLY A 106 -18.19 -17.52 0.04
C GLY A 106 -17.65 -17.47 -1.40
N ALA A 107 -17.49 -16.29 -1.95
CA ALA A 107 -16.96 -16.10 -3.29
C ALA A 107 -15.45 -16.40 -3.35
N SER A 108 -14.92 -16.59 -4.56
CA SER A 108 -13.48 -16.82 -4.79
C SER A 108 -12.63 -15.55 -4.59
N ASP A 109 -13.25 -14.37 -4.65
CA ASP A 109 -12.61 -13.06 -4.50
C ASP A 109 -13.49 -12.07 -3.73
N ASN A 110 -12.87 -10.95 -3.29
CA ASN A 110 -13.61 -9.80 -2.79
C ASN A 110 -13.68 -8.77 -3.91
N ALA A 111 -14.86 -8.55 -4.48
CA ALA A 111 -15.00 -7.67 -5.63
C ALA A 111 -16.34 -6.92 -5.66
N ILE A 112 -16.28 -5.74 -6.25
CA ILE A 112 -17.45 -4.91 -6.53
C ILE A 112 -17.51 -4.72 -8.04
N ALA A 113 -18.64 -5.07 -8.63
CA ALA A 113 -18.91 -4.85 -10.04
C ALA A 113 -19.82 -3.63 -10.21
N LEU A 114 -19.43 -2.74 -11.12
CA LEU A 114 -20.13 -1.52 -11.47
C LEU A 114 -20.51 -1.55 -12.96
N ASP A 115 -21.51 -0.78 -13.35
CA ASP A 115 -21.83 -0.56 -14.76
C ASP A 115 -20.73 0.30 -15.42
N ALA A 116 -20.08 -0.25 -16.46
CA ALA A 116 -19.00 0.41 -17.18
C ALA A 116 -19.43 1.74 -17.80
N ALA A 117 -20.69 1.88 -18.21
CA ALA A 117 -21.21 3.12 -18.78
C ALA A 117 -21.22 4.28 -17.77
N THR A 118 -21.32 4.01 -16.48
CA THR A 118 -21.36 5.04 -15.44
C THR A 118 -20.00 5.65 -15.13
N LEU A 119 -18.89 4.99 -15.54
CA LEU A 119 -17.53 5.40 -15.23
C LEU A 119 -17.13 6.71 -15.95
N ASP A 120 -17.58 6.87 -17.18
CA ASP A 120 -17.17 7.98 -18.05
C ASP A 120 -18.13 9.19 -17.96
N LEU A 121 -19.24 9.04 -17.24
CA LEU A 121 -20.19 10.13 -17.05
C LEU A 121 -19.56 11.25 -16.21
N PRO A 122 -19.75 12.53 -16.58
CA PRO A 122 -19.26 13.65 -15.80
C PRO A 122 -19.79 13.64 -14.36
N VAL A 123 -18.93 14.05 -13.43
CA VAL A 123 -19.30 14.26 -12.02
C VAL A 123 -19.65 15.72 -11.83
N GLU A 124 -20.82 15.97 -11.26
CA GLU A 124 -21.24 17.33 -10.90
C GLU A 124 -20.34 17.89 -9.80
N GLY A 125 -19.85 19.12 -9.97
CA GLY A 125 -18.91 19.73 -9.02
C GLY A 125 -17.46 19.30 -9.17
N ALA A 126 -17.08 18.57 -10.23
CA ALA A 126 -15.69 18.24 -10.53
C ALA A 126 -14.78 19.47 -10.55
N ASN A 127 -13.58 19.35 -9.98
CA ASN A 127 -12.59 20.42 -9.96
C ASN A 127 -11.21 19.87 -10.40
N PRO A 128 -10.88 19.96 -11.70
CA PRO A 128 -9.63 19.41 -12.23
C PRO A 128 -8.36 20.05 -11.66
N GLU A 129 -8.42 21.30 -11.20
CA GLU A 129 -7.27 21.98 -10.59
C GLU A 129 -7.00 21.41 -9.20
N LEU A 130 -8.05 21.30 -8.38
CA LEU A 130 -7.96 20.68 -7.05
C LEU A 130 -7.51 19.21 -7.15
N ALA A 131 -8.03 18.47 -8.12
CA ALA A 131 -7.63 17.09 -8.38
C ALA A 131 -6.14 17.00 -8.69
N ARG A 132 -5.61 17.82 -9.61
CA ARG A 132 -4.18 17.86 -9.97
C ARG A 132 -3.29 18.28 -8.80
N ALA A 133 -3.68 19.30 -8.03
CA ALA A 133 -2.92 19.72 -6.85
C ALA A 133 -2.85 18.62 -5.80
N SER A 134 -3.96 17.91 -5.57
CA SER A 134 -4.04 16.78 -4.64
C SER A 134 -3.24 15.57 -5.14
N ASP A 135 -3.25 15.28 -6.45
CA ASP A 135 -2.42 14.24 -7.07
C ASP A 135 -0.93 14.52 -6.85
N ALA A 136 -0.48 15.76 -7.03
CA ALA A 136 0.91 16.16 -6.80
C ALA A 136 1.34 15.99 -5.33
N LEU A 137 0.45 16.31 -4.38
CA LEU A 137 0.71 16.09 -2.96
C LEU A 137 0.79 14.60 -2.60
N ALA A 138 -0.12 13.79 -3.13
CA ALA A 138 -0.14 12.35 -2.89
C ALA A 138 1.11 11.67 -3.49
N ALA A 139 1.53 12.06 -4.69
CA ALA A 139 2.75 11.57 -5.34
C ALA A 139 3.98 11.88 -4.48
N ARG A 140 4.17 13.14 -4.03
CA ARG A 140 5.28 13.53 -3.15
C ARG A 140 5.28 12.76 -1.83
N TYR A 141 4.12 12.48 -1.26
CA TYR A 141 4.02 11.70 -0.05
C TYR A 141 4.51 10.26 -0.26
N LEU A 142 4.11 9.62 -1.37
CA LEU A 142 4.56 8.27 -1.71
C LEU A 142 6.06 8.22 -2.01
N GLU A 143 6.61 9.20 -2.75
CA GLU A 143 8.05 9.32 -3.01
C GLU A 143 8.85 9.38 -1.70
N ARG A 144 8.48 10.27 -0.78
CA ARG A 144 9.14 10.39 0.53
C ARG A 144 9.05 9.09 1.34
N ARG A 145 7.93 8.39 1.22
CA ARG A 145 7.74 7.14 1.93
C ARG A 145 8.61 6.02 1.38
N GLU A 146 8.76 5.92 0.06
CA GLU A 146 9.68 4.98 -0.58
C GLU A 146 11.14 5.28 -0.19
N GLU A 147 11.53 6.54 -0.05
CA GLU A 147 12.85 6.96 0.42
C GLU A 147 13.12 6.49 1.86
N VAL A 148 12.17 6.71 2.78
CA VAL A 148 12.27 6.25 4.17
C VAL A 148 12.28 4.72 4.24
N ASP A 149 11.49 4.06 3.42
CA ASP A 149 11.39 2.60 3.38
C ASP A 149 12.70 1.97 2.90
N VAL A 150 13.34 2.48 1.85
CA VAL A 150 14.64 1.94 1.36
C VAL A 150 15.75 2.07 2.40
N VAL A 151 15.80 3.16 3.15
CA VAL A 151 16.79 3.34 4.24
C VAL A 151 16.56 2.30 5.33
N THR A 152 15.32 2.10 5.74
CA THR A 152 14.95 1.10 6.76
C THR A 152 15.24 -0.32 6.28
N GLN A 153 14.90 -0.65 5.05
CA GLN A 153 15.16 -1.96 4.45
C GLN A 153 16.67 -2.25 4.37
N VAL A 154 17.47 -1.27 3.95
CA VAL A 154 18.94 -1.40 3.91
C VAL A 154 19.50 -1.61 5.32
N ARG A 155 19.08 -0.85 6.32
CA ARG A 155 19.52 -1.02 7.72
C ARG A 155 19.18 -2.41 8.25
N THR A 156 17.98 -2.89 8.01
CA THR A 156 17.55 -4.24 8.41
C THR A 156 18.41 -5.31 7.72
N ALA A 157 18.63 -5.19 6.42
CA ALA A 157 19.47 -6.13 5.67
C ALA A 157 20.95 -6.10 6.14
N LEU A 158 21.47 -4.93 6.47
CA LEU A 158 22.81 -4.77 7.05
C LEU A 158 22.89 -5.47 8.40
N ALA A 159 21.96 -5.21 9.32
CA ALA A 159 21.96 -5.82 10.65
C ALA A 159 21.96 -7.37 10.59
N VAL A 160 21.23 -7.96 9.63
CA VAL A 160 21.19 -9.41 9.43
C VAL A 160 22.49 -9.96 8.84
N GLN A 161 23.18 -9.22 7.96
CA GLN A 161 24.34 -9.72 7.22
C GLN A 161 25.70 -9.40 7.86
N LEU A 162 25.78 -8.39 8.71
CA LEU A 162 27.02 -7.96 9.38
C LEU A 162 27.74 -9.08 10.15
N PRO A 163 27.03 -10.00 10.87
CA PRO A 163 27.71 -11.10 11.57
C PRO A 163 28.45 -12.08 10.65
N ALA A 164 28.16 -12.07 9.35
CA ALA A 164 28.87 -12.87 8.33
C ALA A 164 30.00 -12.10 7.62
N GLY A 165 30.38 -10.92 8.14
CA GLY A 165 31.37 -10.02 7.56
C GLY A 165 30.76 -8.78 6.91
N GLU A 166 31.60 -7.84 6.45
CA GLU A 166 31.11 -6.63 5.78
C GLU A 166 30.34 -6.95 4.47
N PRO A 167 29.04 -6.67 4.39
CA PRO A 167 28.29 -6.97 3.19
C PRO A 167 28.59 -5.95 2.08
N ALA A 168 28.93 -6.46 0.89
CA ALA A 168 29.06 -5.59 -0.29
C ALA A 168 27.68 -4.98 -0.67
N GLN A 169 27.70 -3.74 -1.15
CA GLN A 169 26.48 -3.05 -1.59
C GLN A 169 25.66 -3.88 -2.60
N ALA A 170 26.31 -4.60 -3.51
CA ALA A 170 25.65 -5.46 -4.49
C ALA A 170 24.85 -6.60 -3.83
N ARG A 171 25.35 -7.15 -2.71
CA ARG A 171 24.68 -8.21 -1.96
C ARG A 171 23.43 -7.69 -1.26
N ILE A 172 23.50 -6.49 -0.68
CA ILE A 172 22.33 -5.82 -0.09
C ILE A 172 21.32 -5.46 -1.18
N ALA A 173 21.75 -4.93 -2.33
CA ALA A 173 20.86 -4.65 -3.45
C ALA A 173 20.11 -5.90 -3.92
N ALA A 174 20.80 -7.02 -4.09
CA ALA A 174 20.20 -8.30 -4.48
C ALA A 174 19.17 -8.79 -3.43
N ALA A 175 19.47 -8.67 -2.14
CA ALA A 175 18.55 -9.03 -1.05
C ALA A 175 17.24 -8.20 -1.12
N LEU A 176 17.34 -6.94 -1.56
CA LEU A 176 16.18 -6.05 -1.75
C LEU A 176 15.56 -6.15 -3.15
N LYS A 177 15.99 -7.10 -3.98
CA LYS A 177 15.55 -7.28 -5.38
C LYS A 177 15.78 -6.02 -6.25
N LEU A 178 16.83 -5.28 -5.96
CA LEU A 178 17.26 -4.08 -6.68
C LEU A 178 18.57 -4.34 -7.42
N SER A 179 18.81 -3.58 -8.51
CA SER A 179 20.17 -3.47 -9.06
C SER A 179 21.03 -2.55 -8.17
N PRO A 180 22.37 -2.71 -8.13
CA PRO A 180 23.25 -1.80 -7.37
C PRO A 180 23.06 -0.32 -7.73
N ARG A 181 22.84 -0.03 -9.03
CA ARG A 181 22.56 1.31 -9.53
C ARG A 181 21.21 1.86 -9.01
N SER A 182 20.17 1.02 -8.99
CA SER A 182 18.86 1.40 -8.47
C SER A 182 18.92 1.68 -6.96
N LEU A 183 19.63 0.85 -6.20
CA LEU A 183 19.85 1.07 -4.77
C LEU A 183 20.61 2.39 -4.53
N GLN A 184 21.70 2.63 -5.27
CA GLN A 184 22.49 3.86 -5.14
C GLN A 184 21.66 5.10 -5.43
N ARG A 185 20.86 5.09 -6.51
CA ARG A 185 19.96 6.19 -6.87
C ARG A 185 18.94 6.46 -5.75
N ARG A 186 18.23 5.42 -5.27
CA ARG A 186 17.22 5.56 -4.20
C ARG A 186 17.81 6.06 -2.88
N LEU A 187 19.02 5.62 -2.52
CA LEU A 187 19.72 6.14 -1.34
C LEU A 187 20.14 7.61 -1.50
N ALA A 188 20.56 8.00 -2.71
CA ALA A 188 20.90 9.41 -3.00
C ALA A 188 19.63 10.30 -2.97
N GLU A 189 18.50 9.83 -3.48
CA GLU A 189 17.18 10.46 -3.39
C GLU A 189 16.76 10.63 -1.92
N ALA A 190 17.02 9.63 -1.06
CA ALA A 190 16.83 9.70 0.39
C ALA A 190 17.91 10.52 1.14
N GLY A 191 18.79 11.24 0.45
CA GLY A 191 19.81 12.09 1.04
C GLY A 191 20.94 11.36 1.77
N THR A 192 21.16 10.06 1.46
CA THR A 192 22.16 9.23 2.15
C THR A 192 22.99 8.38 1.18
N ARG A 193 23.94 7.64 1.72
CA ARG A 193 24.80 6.72 0.97
C ARG A 193 24.92 5.41 1.72
N TYR A 194 25.27 4.35 0.98
CA TYR A 194 25.44 3.02 1.54
C TYR A 194 26.46 2.98 2.69
N SER A 195 27.64 3.60 2.51
CA SER A 195 28.67 3.67 3.56
C SER A 195 28.17 4.37 4.82
N THR A 196 27.45 5.48 4.68
CA THR A 196 26.85 6.21 5.80
C THR A 196 25.87 5.34 6.58
N LEU A 197 25.05 4.55 5.88
CA LEU A 197 24.10 3.63 6.54
C LEU A 197 24.82 2.46 7.20
N LEU A 198 25.86 1.92 6.57
CA LEU A 198 26.70 0.86 7.14
C LEU A 198 27.31 1.31 8.46
N ASP A 199 27.96 2.47 8.48
CA ASP A 199 28.60 3.04 9.68
C ASP A 199 27.57 3.35 10.77
N ALA A 200 26.43 3.94 10.40
CA ALA A 200 25.36 4.23 11.35
C ALA A 200 24.77 2.94 11.96
N THR A 201 24.56 1.90 11.14
CA THR A 201 24.05 0.60 11.62
C THR A 201 25.06 -0.09 12.53
N ARG A 202 26.33 -0.09 12.17
CA ARG A 202 27.41 -0.61 13.03
C ARG A 202 27.44 0.09 14.38
N ARG A 203 27.39 1.42 14.38
CA ARG A 203 27.38 2.21 15.62
C ARG A 203 26.17 1.88 16.51
N GLU A 204 25.00 1.78 15.92
CA GLU A 204 23.75 1.48 16.64
C GLU A 204 23.81 0.09 17.28
N LEU A 205 24.22 -0.93 16.52
CA LEU A 205 24.38 -2.30 17.01
C LEU A 205 25.51 -2.41 18.05
N ALA A 206 26.63 -1.70 17.88
CA ALA A 206 27.70 -1.64 18.88
C ALA A 206 27.18 -1.13 20.22
N LEU A 207 26.44 -0.02 20.20
CA LEU A 207 25.86 0.56 21.42
C LEU A 207 24.82 -0.37 22.06
N GLN A 208 24.07 -1.12 21.25
CA GLN A 208 23.12 -2.10 21.74
C GLN A 208 23.87 -3.24 22.45
N HIS A 209 24.85 -3.87 21.81
CA HIS A 209 25.62 -4.98 22.40
C HIS A 209 26.38 -4.56 23.67
N LEU A 210 26.92 -3.34 23.71
CA LEU A 210 27.57 -2.80 24.91
C LEU A 210 26.58 -2.62 26.08
N ARG A 211 25.35 -2.19 25.82
CA ARG A 211 24.30 -2.07 26.86
C ARG A 211 23.83 -3.42 27.38
N GLU A 212 23.76 -4.40 26.50
CA GLU A 212 23.35 -5.77 26.87
C GLU A 212 24.44 -6.49 27.68
N ALA A 213 25.71 -6.03 27.62
CA ALA A 213 26.86 -6.54 28.37
C ALA A 213 27.06 -8.07 28.26
N ARG A 214 26.65 -8.67 27.15
CA ARG A 214 26.70 -10.13 26.93
C ARG A 214 27.95 -10.58 26.14
N HIS A 215 28.63 -9.62 25.48
CA HIS A 215 29.73 -9.87 24.58
C HIS A 215 30.94 -9.03 24.96
N ASN A 216 32.14 -9.58 24.79
CA ASN A 216 33.37 -8.82 24.90
C ASN A 216 33.60 -7.94 23.64
N LEU A 217 34.54 -7.00 23.68
CA LEU A 217 34.78 -6.06 22.58
C LEU A 217 35.20 -6.77 21.27
N GLY A 218 35.94 -7.88 21.35
CA GLY A 218 36.31 -8.67 20.18
C GLY A 218 35.12 -9.36 19.53
N GLU A 219 34.23 -9.93 20.34
CA GLU A 219 32.99 -10.53 19.85
C GLU A 219 32.09 -9.48 19.23
N ILE A 220 31.97 -8.30 19.84
CA ILE A 220 31.20 -7.20 19.26
C ILE A 220 31.80 -6.78 17.92
N ALA A 221 33.12 -6.62 17.81
CA ALA A 221 33.79 -6.30 16.55
C ALA A 221 33.47 -7.34 15.47
N TYR A 222 33.53 -8.63 15.82
CA TYR A 222 33.17 -9.73 14.90
C TYR A 222 31.71 -9.65 14.46
N LEU A 223 30.77 -9.44 15.38
CA LEU A 223 29.32 -9.32 15.08
C LEU A 223 29.03 -8.10 14.21
N LEU A 224 29.88 -7.09 14.22
CA LEU A 224 29.79 -5.90 13.38
C LEU A 224 30.50 -6.05 12.02
N GLY A 225 31.01 -7.25 11.72
CA GLY A 225 31.68 -7.56 10.46
C GLY A 225 33.07 -6.95 10.30
N TYR A 226 33.77 -6.65 11.41
CA TYR A 226 35.20 -6.34 11.39
C TYR A 226 35.99 -7.64 11.47
N THR A 227 37.00 -7.77 10.64
CA THR A 227 37.94 -8.89 10.59
C THR A 227 39.22 -8.56 11.33
#